data_b604dd9e5ea5204c3e8f7871823bf829
#
_entry.id   b604dd9e5ea5204c3e8f7871823bf829
#
_cell.length_a   1.000
_cell.length_b   1.000
_cell.length_c   1.000
_cell.angle_alpha   90.00
_cell.angle_beta   90.00
_cell.angle_gamma   90.00
#
_symmetry.space_group_name_H-M   'P 1'
#
loop_
_entity.id
_entity.type
_entity.pdbx_description
1 polymer ?
#
loop_
_entity_poly.entity_id
_entity_poly.type
_entity_poly.pdbx_seq_one_letter_code
_entity_poly.pdbx_strand_id
1 'polypeptide(L)'
;PLDNYTIQLDRDCNMVGSPFSFPVQAEFSEGVSMPFKYGAGTKEGWADTNVFEPWAGYAVYSPSDTGTITFAPFSDSNSVAARTIQNGWRMEVDVIGTRYFDKTAAIGRMDGASEVDDPYDIPLLPSLSNSLRLKMDIGSNGMYAHSSDMRSNDEFNGVWNMQVQGNDEPGPVRMSVSSMIGVPIDLKFAIIDIPNRDVIMNFPQQELIIQDKIEDVYDVILIAGDESYVLQMIDDILADIPEEYSLGQNYPNPFNPTTKIDFALPRTGDVSLVIYNLMGQQVRTLLAKNMEYGFHTITWNGLDQSGRPVSSGVYFSELRARSFRQTKKMLMLK
;
A
#
# COMPACT_ATOMS: atom_id res chain seq x y z
N PRO A 1 -41.46 -19.01 13.86
CA PRO A 1 -40.15 -19.08 13.24
C PRO A 1 -39.69 -17.68 12.89
N LEU A 2 -38.45 -17.34 13.17
CA LEU A 2 -37.88 -16.10 12.65
C LEU A 2 -37.54 -16.35 11.19
N ASP A 3 -38.04 -15.49 10.31
CA ASP A 3 -37.77 -15.59 8.87
C ASP A 3 -36.36 -15.07 8.56
N ASN A 4 -35.82 -15.49 7.43
CA ASN A 4 -34.57 -14.93 6.91
C ASN A 4 -34.73 -13.44 6.66
N TYR A 5 -33.72 -12.67 6.98
CA TYR A 5 -33.69 -11.22 6.78
C TYR A 5 -32.61 -10.88 5.76
N THR A 6 -32.99 -10.28 4.63
CA THR A 6 -32.06 -9.91 3.56
C THR A 6 -31.90 -8.39 3.48
N ILE A 7 -30.66 -7.94 3.43
CA ILE A 7 -30.26 -6.54 3.18
C ILE A 7 -29.76 -6.46 1.75
N GLN A 8 -30.30 -5.50 0.99
CA GLN A 8 -29.73 -5.08 -0.29
C GLN A 8 -28.54 -4.15 -0.01
N LEU A 9 -27.46 -4.35 -0.72
CA LEU A 9 -26.25 -3.52 -0.62
C LEU A 9 -26.19 -2.55 -1.80
N ASP A 10 -25.73 -1.36 -1.53
CA ASP A 10 -25.29 -0.43 -2.56
C ASP A 10 -23.90 -0.81 -3.06
N ARG A 11 -23.54 -0.36 -4.26
CA ARG A 11 -22.16 -0.50 -4.76
C ARG A 11 -21.19 0.17 -3.79
N ASP A 12 -19.99 -0.42 -3.65
CA ASP A 12 -18.91 0.02 -2.76
C ASP A 12 -19.08 -0.42 -1.30
N CYS A 13 -18.60 0.37 -0.35
CA CYS A 13 -18.56 0.01 1.06
C CYS A 13 -19.88 0.32 1.77
N ASN A 14 -20.46 -0.70 2.39
CA ASN A 14 -21.69 -0.60 3.17
C ASN A 14 -21.38 -0.77 4.66
N MET A 15 -22.05 0.02 5.51
CA MET A 15 -22.04 -0.18 6.97
C MET A 15 -23.30 -0.93 7.37
N VAL A 16 -23.13 -2.14 7.87
CA VAL A 16 -24.25 -3.06 8.16
C VAL A 16 -24.21 -3.45 9.63
N GLY A 17 -25.38 -3.53 10.27
CA GLY A 17 -25.55 -4.07 11.61
C GLY A 17 -26.36 -5.35 11.62
N SER A 18 -26.19 -6.20 12.64
CA SER A 18 -27.04 -7.36 12.82
C SER A 18 -28.48 -6.92 13.16
N PRO A 19 -29.51 -7.44 12.49
CA PRO A 19 -30.90 -7.20 12.85
C PRO A 19 -31.37 -8.01 14.07
N PHE A 20 -30.53 -8.90 14.57
CA PHE A 20 -30.87 -9.81 15.68
C PHE A 20 -30.20 -9.39 16.99
N SER A 21 -30.81 -9.72 18.12
CA SER A 21 -30.29 -9.51 19.46
C SER A 21 -29.35 -10.62 19.96
N PHE A 22 -28.96 -11.51 19.08
CA PHE A 22 -28.03 -12.63 19.31
C PHE A 22 -27.06 -12.76 18.15
N PRO A 23 -25.91 -13.40 18.30
CA PRO A 23 -24.96 -13.61 17.22
C PRO A 23 -25.55 -14.46 16.11
N VAL A 24 -25.34 -14.03 14.83
CA VAL A 24 -25.84 -14.76 13.64
C VAL A 24 -24.75 -14.83 12.59
N GLN A 25 -24.83 -15.84 11.74
CA GLN A 25 -24.08 -15.90 10.49
C GLN A 25 -24.95 -15.40 9.34
N ALA A 26 -24.33 -14.99 8.27
CA ALA A 26 -25.01 -14.51 7.08
C ALA A 26 -24.44 -15.17 5.83
N GLU A 27 -25.30 -15.31 4.83
CA GLU A 27 -24.94 -15.70 3.47
C GLU A 27 -24.78 -14.45 2.61
N PHE A 28 -23.81 -14.45 1.71
CA PHE A 28 -23.47 -13.34 0.83
C PHE A 28 -23.71 -13.75 -0.61
N SER A 29 -24.23 -12.82 -1.41
CA SER A 29 -24.26 -13.01 -2.85
C SER A 29 -22.85 -12.99 -3.44
N GLU A 30 -22.72 -13.51 -4.66
CA GLU A 30 -21.44 -13.60 -5.37
C GLU A 30 -20.76 -12.24 -5.49
N GLY A 31 -19.46 -12.19 -5.22
CA GLY A 31 -18.62 -10.98 -5.26
C GLY A 31 -18.71 -10.08 -4.04
N VAL A 32 -19.64 -10.28 -3.12
CA VAL A 32 -19.70 -9.50 -1.86
C VAL A 32 -18.60 -9.97 -0.91
N SER A 33 -17.88 -9.01 -0.32
CA SER A 33 -16.79 -9.33 0.62
C SER A 33 -17.31 -9.97 1.91
N MET A 34 -16.42 -10.66 2.64
CA MET A 34 -16.65 -10.94 4.05
C MET A 34 -16.83 -9.64 4.84
N PRO A 35 -17.66 -9.65 5.90
CA PRO A 35 -17.78 -8.49 6.76
C PRO A 35 -16.51 -8.25 7.58
N PHE A 36 -16.11 -7.01 7.66
CA PHE A 36 -15.00 -6.57 8.50
C PHE A 36 -15.54 -5.84 9.75
N LYS A 37 -15.13 -6.31 10.91
CA LYS A 37 -15.46 -5.68 12.19
C LYS A 37 -14.30 -4.83 12.67
N TYR A 38 -14.56 -3.59 13.08
CA TYR A 38 -13.56 -2.79 13.78
C TYR A 38 -13.48 -3.21 15.23
N GLY A 39 -12.34 -3.72 15.64
CA GLY A 39 -12.07 -4.12 17.04
C GLY A 39 -11.59 -2.93 17.84
N ALA A 40 -12.25 -2.68 18.98
CA ALA A 40 -11.80 -1.74 20.01
C ALA A 40 -11.42 -2.53 21.27
N GLY A 41 -10.26 -2.22 21.87
CA GLY A 41 -9.78 -2.92 23.08
C GLY A 41 -8.35 -2.55 23.40
N THR A 42 -7.51 -3.55 23.72
CA THR A 42 -6.08 -3.34 23.94
C THR A 42 -5.35 -3.00 22.63
N LYS A 43 -5.90 -3.42 21.51
CA LYS A 43 -5.49 -3.05 20.13
C LYS A 43 -6.73 -2.70 19.33
N GLU A 44 -6.59 -1.73 18.41
CA GLU A 44 -7.66 -1.26 17.55
C GLU A 44 -7.32 -1.57 16.08
N GLY A 45 -8.32 -1.98 15.30
CA GLY A 45 -8.15 -2.26 13.88
C GLY A 45 -9.31 -3.01 13.26
N TRP A 46 -9.20 -3.24 11.96
CA TRP A 46 -10.14 -4.03 11.18
C TRP A 46 -9.71 -5.50 11.12
N ALA A 47 -10.67 -6.40 11.26
CA ALA A 47 -10.52 -7.83 11.00
C ALA A 47 -11.79 -8.36 10.35
N ASP A 48 -11.65 -9.34 9.49
CA ASP A 48 -12.79 -10.05 8.94
C ASP A 48 -13.47 -10.93 10.02
N THR A 49 -14.73 -11.24 9.77
CA THR A 49 -15.51 -12.10 10.65
C THR A 49 -16.63 -12.77 9.84
N ASN A 50 -17.07 -13.93 10.26
CA ASN A 50 -18.25 -14.59 9.73
C ASN A 50 -19.46 -14.52 10.67
N VAL A 51 -19.29 -13.84 11.82
CA VAL A 51 -20.33 -13.73 12.84
C VAL A 51 -20.70 -12.26 13.04
N PHE A 52 -21.96 -11.95 12.83
CA PHE A 52 -22.54 -10.65 13.18
C PHE A 52 -23.04 -10.69 14.63
N GLU A 53 -22.34 -9.99 15.49
CA GLU A 53 -22.76 -9.81 16.88
C GLU A 53 -23.83 -8.73 16.98
N PRO A 54 -24.76 -8.85 17.96
CA PRO A 54 -25.76 -7.82 18.20
C PRO A 54 -25.09 -6.47 18.54
N TRP A 55 -25.69 -5.38 18.05
CA TRP A 55 -25.26 -4.01 18.34
C TRP A 55 -23.85 -3.63 17.83
N ALA A 56 -23.26 -4.47 16.98
CA ALA A 56 -21.98 -4.19 16.31
C ALA A 56 -22.20 -3.71 14.88
N GLY A 57 -21.32 -2.83 14.40
CA GLY A 57 -21.26 -2.40 13.01
C GLY A 57 -20.18 -3.14 12.24
N TYR A 58 -20.47 -3.40 10.96
CA TYR A 58 -19.59 -4.13 10.05
C TYR A 58 -19.47 -3.37 8.73
N ALA A 59 -18.28 -3.31 8.18
CA ALA A 59 -18.05 -2.86 6.81
C ALA A 59 -18.14 -4.07 5.87
N VAL A 60 -18.89 -3.93 4.78
CA VAL A 60 -19.03 -4.94 3.73
C VAL A 60 -18.89 -4.27 2.39
N TYR A 61 -18.04 -4.80 1.53
CA TYR A 61 -17.88 -4.30 0.17
C TYR A 61 -18.77 -5.07 -0.79
N SER A 62 -19.49 -4.36 -1.67
CA SER A 62 -20.25 -4.93 -2.77
C SER A 62 -19.76 -4.33 -4.10
N PRO A 63 -19.41 -5.16 -5.10
CA PRO A 63 -18.96 -4.69 -6.41
C PRO A 63 -20.12 -4.13 -7.25
N SER A 64 -21.37 -4.31 -6.82
CA SER A 64 -22.57 -3.92 -7.58
C SER A 64 -23.71 -3.51 -6.66
N ASP A 65 -24.71 -2.81 -7.22
CA ASP A 65 -25.97 -2.45 -6.54
C ASP A 65 -26.94 -3.65 -6.37
N THR A 66 -26.53 -4.84 -6.78
CA THR A 66 -27.32 -6.08 -6.66
C THR A 66 -26.82 -7.03 -5.58
N GLY A 67 -25.77 -6.63 -4.82
CA GLY A 67 -25.24 -7.39 -3.72
C GLY A 67 -26.25 -7.56 -2.60
N THR A 68 -26.26 -8.72 -1.92
CA THR A 68 -27.16 -8.99 -0.80
C THR A 68 -26.45 -9.68 0.34
N ILE A 69 -26.93 -9.43 1.54
CA ILE A 69 -26.61 -10.19 2.76
C ILE A 69 -27.92 -10.79 3.27
N THR A 70 -27.96 -12.09 3.46
CA THR A 70 -29.09 -12.80 4.02
C THR A 70 -28.73 -13.40 5.37
N PHE A 71 -29.36 -12.94 6.44
CA PHE A 71 -29.22 -13.47 7.77
C PHE A 71 -30.22 -14.61 7.98
N ALA A 72 -29.70 -15.77 8.37
CA ALA A 72 -30.50 -16.93 8.74
C ALA A 72 -30.43 -17.15 10.25
N PRO A 73 -31.49 -16.95 11.03
CA PRO A 73 -31.46 -17.03 12.50
C PRO A 73 -31.21 -18.43 13.04
N PHE A 74 -31.22 -19.47 12.20
CA PHE A 74 -31.07 -20.88 12.55
C PHE A 74 -30.17 -21.65 11.59
N SER A 75 -29.04 -21.08 11.16
CA SER A 75 -28.05 -21.90 10.44
C SER A 75 -27.35 -22.83 11.44
N ASP A 76 -27.38 -24.13 11.16
CA ASP A 76 -26.56 -25.11 11.89
C ASP A 76 -25.10 -24.62 11.92
N SER A 77 -24.53 -24.58 13.11
CA SER A 77 -23.21 -24.01 13.43
C SER A 77 -21.99 -24.68 12.75
N ASN A 78 -22.21 -25.47 11.71
CA ASN A 78 -21.18 -26.22 10.99
C ASN A 78 -20.96 -25.78 9.53
N SER A 79 -21.71 -24.85 9.01
CA SER A 79 -21.43 -24.30 7.68
C SER A 79 -20.72 -22.94 7.82
N VAL A 80 -19.48 -22.96 8.27
CA VAL A 80 -18.54 -21.92 7.86
C VAL A 80 -18.45 -22.06 6.34
N ALA A 81 -19.06 -21.16 5.60
CA ALA A 81 -18.73 -21.00 4.18
C ALA A 81 -17.23 -20.60 4.13
N ALA A 82 -16.37 -21.62 4.17
CA ALA A 82 -14.99 -21.43 3.84
C ALA A 82 -14.99 -20.72 2.48
N ARG A 83 -14.29 -19.61 2.37
CA ARG A 83 -14.02 -18.97 1.07
C ARG A 83 -13.46 -20.07 0.16
N THR A 84 -14.31 -20.72 -0.62
CA THR A 84 -13.88 -21.66 -1.63
C THR A 84 -13.37 -20.82 -2.78
N ILE A 85 -12.06 -20.61 -2.81
CA ILE A 85 -11.41 -20.09 -4.02
C ILE A 85 -11.56 -21.16 -5.07
N GLN A 86 -12.43 -20.91 -6.04
CA GLN A 86 -12.54 -21.79 -7.22
C GLN A 86 -11.34 -21.47 -8.12
N ASN A 87 -10.42 -22.45 -8.25
CA ASN A 87 -9.23 -22.36 -9.09
C ASN A 87 -8.36 -21.13 -8.80
N GLY A 88 -7.47 -21.25 -7.83
CA GLY A 88 -6.52 -20.18 -7.49
C GLY A 88 -5.96 -20.36 -6.08
N TRP A 89 -5.28 -19.33 -5.64
CA TRP A 89 -4.74 -19.27 -4.27
C TRP A 89 -4.93 -17.88 -3.66
N ARG A 90 -5.00 -17.82 -2.33
CA ARG A 90 -5.12 -16.59 -1.56
C ARG A 90 -4.25 -16.67 -0.31
N MET A 91 -3.61 -15.58 0.03
CA MET A 91 -2.85 -15.39 1.26
C MET A 91 -3.34 -14.13 1.97
N GLU A 92 -3.70 -14.25 3.24
CA GLU A 92 -4.13 -13.14 4.09
C GLU A 92 -2.93 -12.63 4.88
N VAL A 93 -2.65 -11.34 4.76
CA VAL A 93 -1.48 -10.69 5.33
C VAL A 93 -1.93 -9.75 6.45
N ASP A 94 -1.46 -10.03 7.66
CA ASP A 94 -1.76 -9.24 8.84
C ASP A 94 -0.63 -8.25 9.11
N VAL A 95 -0.96 -7.01 9.46
CA VAL A 95 -0.04 -6.07 10.10
C VAL A 95 -0.50 -5.79 11.52
N ILE A 96 0.38 -6.01 12.49
CA ILE A 96 0.06 -5.97 13.91
C ILE A 96 1.09 -5.12 14.63
N GLY A 97 0.68 -3.96 15.10
CA GLY A 97 1.47 -3.06 15.91
C GLY A 97 1.24 -3.23 17.42
N THR A 98 1.65 -2.25 18.18
CA THR A 98 1.44 -2.20 19.62
C THR A 98 0.01 -1.79 19.96
N ARG A 99 -0.52 -0.79 19.26
CA ARG A 99 -1.88 -0.24 19.46
C ARG A 99 -2.87 -0.74 18.43
N TYR A 100 -2.47 -0.80 17.18
CA TYR A 100 -3.35 -1.03 16.07
C TYR A 100 -3.02 -2.33 15.35
N PHE A 101 -3.96 -2.82 14.59
CA PHE A 101 -3.77 -3.92 13.65
C PHE A 101 -4.60 -3.69 12.38
N ASP A 102 -4.19 -4.33 11.30
CA ASP A 102 -4.99 -4.50 10.09
C ASP A 102 -4.90 -5.97 9.67
N LYS A 103 -6.05 -6.60 9.49
CA LYS A 103 -6.22 -7.99 9.07
C LYS A 103 -7.16 -8.10 7.88
N THR A 104 -7.19 -7.04 7.07
CA THR A 104 -8.05 -6.97 5.90
C THR A 104 -7.30 -7.27 4.61
N ALA A 105 -5.98 -7.28 4.68
CA ALA A 105 -5.15 -7.39 3.49
C ALA A 105 -5.07 -8.84 2.98
N ALA A 106 -5.16 -8.98 1.67
CA ALA A 106 -4.99 -10.25 1.01
C ALA A 106 -4.41 -10.09 -0.39
N ILE A 107 -3.59 -11.05 -0.77
CA ILE A 107 -3.09 -11.19 -2.14
C ILE A 107 -3.41 -12.58 -2.66
N GLY A 108 -3.39 -12.74 -3.97
CA GLY A 108 -3.58 -14.06 -4.55
C GLY A 108 -3.75 -14.03 -6.06
N ARG A 109 -4.11 -15.19 -6.58
CA ARG A 109 -4.48 -15.39 -7.98
C ARG A 109 -5.72 -16.24 -8.06
N MET A 110 -6.64 -15.89 -8.95
CA MET A 110 -7.88 -16.62 -9.12
C MET A 110 -8.45 -16.45 -10.54
N ASP A 111 -9.25 -17.42 -10.95
CA ASP A 111 -9.94 -17.35 -12.23
C ASP A 111 -10.93 -16.17 -12.24
N GLY A 112 -10.89 -15.39 -13.31
CA GLY A 112 -11.78 -14.25 -13.50
C GLY A 112 -11.25 -12.93 -12.94
N ALA A 113 -10.18 -12.95 -12.13
CA ALA A 113 -9.47 -11.74 -11.74
C ALA A 113 -8.55 -11.23 -12.87
N SER A 114 -8.12 -9.98 -12.79
CA SER A 114 -7.24 -9.33 -13.76
C SER A 114 -5.95 -8.81 -13.11
N GLU A 115 -5.03 -8.28 -13.91
CA GLU A 115 -3.80 -7.64 -13.41
C GLU A 115 -4.01 -6.14 -13.08
N VAL A 116 -5.26 -5.66 -13.17
CA VAL A 116 -5.67 -4.29 -12.85
C VAL A 116 -6.93 -4.35 -11.99
N ASP A 117 -7.30 -3.21 -11.41
CA ASP A 117 -8.48 -3.06 -10.53
C ASP A 117 -9.72 -3.76 -11.07
N ASP A 118 -10.28 -4.67 -10.28
CA ASP A 118 -11.46 -5.43 -10.59
C ASP A 118 -12.32 -5.73 -9.34
N PRO A 119 -13.51 -6.35 -9.48
CA PRO A 119 -14.41 -6.63 -8.36
C PRO A 119 -13.87 -7.58 -7.27
N TYR A 120 -12.75 -8.26 -7.50
CA TYR A 120 -12.11 -9.12 -6.50
C TYR A 120 -11.14 -8.36 -5.61
N ASP A 121 -10.79 -7.12 -6.01
CA ASP A 121 -9.95 -6.23 -5.23
C ASP A 121 -10.80 -5.44 -4.24
N ILE A 122 -10.45 -5.55 -2.97
CA ILE A 122 -11.21 -4.87 -1.92
C ILE A 122 -10.61 -3.50 -1.70
N PRO A 123 -11.37 -2.41 -1.91
CA PRO A 123 -10.93 -1.07 -1.60
C PRO A 123 -10.54 -0.94 -0.12
N LEU A 124 -9.66 0.01 0.16
CA LEU A 124 -9.25 0.30 1.52
C LEU A 124 -10.47 0.79 2.34
N LEU A 125 -10.76 0.08 3.43
CA LEU A 125 -11.87 0.45 4.31
C LEU A 125 -11.65 1.86 4.90
N PRO A 126 -12.73 2.61 5.21
CA PRO A 126 -12.62 3.92 5.83
C PRO A 126 -11.81 3.89 7.13
N SER A 127 -10.94 4.87 7.32
CA SER A 127 -10.26 5.04 8.61
C SER A 127 -11.22 5.63 9.63
N LEU A 128 -11.45 4.94 10.74
CA LEU A 128 -12.26 5.44 11.86
C LEU A 128 -11.42 6.20 12.90
N SER A 129 -10.09 6.06 12.83
CA SER A 129 -9.13 6.74 13.71
C SER A 129 -7.74 6.72 13.07
N ASN A 130 -6.73 7.22 13.78
CA ASN A 130 -5.33 6.92 13.47
C ASN A 130 -5.13 5.41 13.54
N SER A 131 -4.94 4.75 12.40
CA SER A 131 -4.95 3.29 12.31
C SER A 131 -3.71 2.78 11.59
N LEU A 132 -3.29 1.57 11.94
CA LEU A 132 -2.34 0.81 11.14
C LEU A 132 -3.08 0.24 9.94
N ARG A 133 -2.49 0.36 8.73
CA ARG A 133 -3.10 -0.08 7.47
C ARG A 133 -2.06 -0.72 6.57
N LEU A 134 -2.42 -1.79 5.90
CA LEU A 134 -1.67 -2.33 4.78
C LEU A 134 -2.40 -1.98 3.48
N LYS A 135 -1.74 -1.24 2.63
CA LYS A 135 -2.28 -0.76 1.35
C LYS A 135 -1.54 -1.41 0.20
N MET A 136 -2.26 -1.68 -0.87
CA MET A 136 -1.72 -2.26 -2.11
C MET A 136 -1.88 -1.30 -3.27
N ASP A 137 -0.87 -1.26 -4.15
CA ASP A 137 -0.95 -0.62 -5.47
C ASP A 137 -1.30 -1.68 -6.50
N ILE A 138 -2.48 -1.55 -7.10
CA ILE A 138 -2.98 -2.45 -8.14
C ILE A 138 -2.83 -1.87 -9.54
N GLY A 139 -1.81 -1.04 -9.76
CA GLY A 139 -1.48 -0.50 -11.09
C GLY A 139 -2.29 0.71 -11.53
N SER A 140 -3.09 1.31 -10.65
CA SER A 140 -3.87 2.52 -10.92
C SER A 140 -3.07 3.80 -10.64
N ASN A 141 -1.97 4.03 -11.35
CA ASN A 141 -1.16 5.26 -11.27
C ASN A 141 -0.55 5.57 -9.90
N GLY A 142 -0.13 4.56 -9.13
CA GLY A 142 0.51 4.75 -7.83
C GLY A 142 -0.46 5.14 -6.72
N MET A 143 -1.74 4.85 -6.87
CA MET A 143 -2.72 5.02 -5.80
C MET A 143 -2.84 3.75 -4.98
N TYR A 144 -2.19 3.71 -3.83
CA TYR A 144 -2.38 2.68 -2.81
C TYR A 144 -3.75 2.83 -2.15
N ALA A 145 -4.78 2.30 -2.80
CA ALA A 145 -6.17 2.50 -2.40
C ALA A 145 -6.90 1.20 -2.03
N HIS A 146 -6.24 0.05 -2.11
CA HIS A 146 -6.84 -1.26 -1.88
C HIS A 146 -6.23 -1.97 -0.68
N SER A 147 -7.04 -2.81 -0.02
CA SER A 147 -6.61 -3.74 1.03
C SER A 147 -6.36 -5.14 0.48
N SER A 148 -6.85 -5.46 -0.73
CA SER A 148 -6.52 -6.72 -1.40
C SER A 148 -6.19 -6.50 -2.87
N ASP A 149 -5.37 -7.40 -3.41
CA ASP A 149 -4.97 -7.46 -4.83
C ASP A 149 -5.00 -8.92 -5.27
N MET A 150 -6.08 -9.26 -5.99
CA MET A 150 -6.33 -10.59 -6.53
C MET A 150 -6.13 -10.56 -8.05
N ARG A 151 -5.15 -11.27 -8.57
CA ARG A 151 -4.76 -11.25 -9.98
C ARG A 151 -5.21 -12.47 -10.76
N SER A 152 -5.10 -12.41 -12.09
CA SER A 152 -5.42 -13.54 -12.97
C SER A 152 -4.58 -14.77 -12.60
N ASN A 153 -5.24 -15.94 -12.66
CA ASN A 153 -4.58 -17.23 -12.44
C ASN A 153 -3.85 -17.75 -13.70
N ASP A 154 -3.85 -16.98 -14.80
CA ASP A 154 -3.13 -17.33 -16.04
C ASP A 154 -1.61 -17.27 -15.87
N GLU A 155 -1.12 -16.52 -14.87
CA GLU A 155 0.28 -16.43 -14.52
C GLU A 155 0.56 -17.06 -13.16
N PHE A 156 1.76 -17.64 -13.00
CA PHE A 156 2.20 -18.25 -11.74
C PHE A 156 2.89 -17.25 -10.82
N ASN A 157 3.67 -16.35 -11.39
CA ASN A 157 4.55 -15.42 -10.71
C ASN A 157 3.88 -14.06 -10.46
N GLY A 158 4.30 -13.32 -9.44
CA GLY A 158 3.80 -11.98 -9.17
C GLY A 158 4.63 -11.15 -8.20
N VAL A 159 4.51 -9.83 -8.32
CA VAL A 159 5.14 -8.84 -7.42
C VAL A 159 4.05 -7.90 -6.93
N TRP A 160 3.87 -7.80 -5.62
CA TRP A 160 2.89 -6.93 -4.96
C TRP A 160 3.60 -5.79 -4.23
N ASN A 161 3.38 -4.56 -4.70
CA ASN A 161 3.84 -3.36 -4.02
C ASN A 161 2.88 -3.00 -2.89
N MET A 162 3.39 -2.88 -1.68
CA MET A 162 2.60 -2.65 -0.49
C MET A 162 3.17 -1.49 0.33
N GLN A 163 2.29 -0.77 1.01
CA GLN A 163 2.66 0.26 1.97
C GLN A 163 2.01 -0.02 3.32
N VAL A 164 2.81 -0.10 4.37
CA VAL A 164 2.32 -0.04 5.74
C VAL A 164 2.22 1.44 6.14
N GLN A 165 1.01 1.90 6.40
CA GLN A 165 0.74 3.23 6.94
C GLN A 165 0.38 3.11 8.42
N GLY A 166 1.03 3.88 9.27
CA GLY A 166 0.79 3.82 10.72
C GLY A 166 0.98 5.17 11.37
N ASN A 167 -0.07 6.00 11.37
CA ASN A 167 -0.06 7.25 12.11
C ASN A 167 -0.16 6.93 13.61
N ASP A 168 0.80 7.39 14.42
CA ASP A 168 0.85 7.20 15.88
C ASP A 168 1.04 5.76 16.40
N GLU A 169 1.50 4.81 15.56
CA GLU A 169 1.93 3.50 16.05
C GLU A 169 3.31 3.63 16.74
N PRO A 170 3.39 3.44 18.07
CA PRO A 170 4.60 3.79 18.83
C PRO A 170 5.69 2.73 18.83
N GLY A 171 5.40 1.52 18.42
CA GLY A 171 6.28 0.38 18.60
C GLY A 171 6.47 -0.44 17.33
N PRO A 172 7.17 -1.56 17.42
CA PRO A 172 7.42 -2.38 16.25
C PRO A 172 6.12 -2.89 15.63
N VAL A 173 6.08 -2.92 14.30
CA VAL A 173 4.99 -3.49 13.52
C VAL A 173 5.45 -4.83 12.97
N ARG A 174 4.66 -5.87 13.22
CA ARG A 174 4.87 -7.21 12.69
C ARG A 174 3.97 -7.43 11.49
N MET A 175 4.55 -7.92 10.40
CA MET A 175 3.84 -8.38 9.22
C MET A 175 3.94 -9.91 9.17
N SER A 176 2.78 -10.57 9.15
CA SER A 176 2.65 -12.03 9.22
C SER A 176 1.51 -12.52 8.33
N VAL A 177 1.37 -13.82 8.20
CA VAL A 177 0.29 -14.45 7.42
C VAL A 177 -0.64 -15.20 8.37
N SER A 178 -1.92 -14.88 8.31
CA SER A 178 -2.95 -15.55 9.12
C SER A 178 -3.62 -16.72 8.41
N SER A 179 -3.68 -16.70 7.07
CA SER A 179 -4.36 -17.72 6.27
C SER A 179 -3.70 -17.91 4.92
N MET A 180 -3.63 -19.15 4.45
CA MET A 180 -3.18 -19.52 3.11
C MET A 180 -4.12 -20.59 2.55
N ILE A 181 -4.80 -20.29 1.43
CA ILE A 181 -5.77 -21.18 0.82
C ILE A 181 -5.35 -21.45 -0.63
N GLY A 182 -5.29 -22.72 -1.00
CA GLY A 182 -5.01 -23.15 -2.39
C GLY A 182 -3.58 -22.84 -2.87
N VAL A 183 -2.68 -22.43 -1.99
CA VAL A 183 -1.31 -22.05 -2.38
C VAL A 183 -0.56 -23.26 -2.91
N PRO A 184 -0.01 -23.18 -4.16
CA PRO A 184 0.79 -24.26 -4.74
C PRO A 184 2.03 -24.57 -3.90
N ILE A 185 2.38 -25.86 -3.78
CA ILE A 185 3.52 -26.31 -2.93
C ILE A 185 4.87 -25.77 -3.42
N ASP A 186 4.98 -25.52 -4.71
CA ASP A 186 6.21 -25.05 -5.35
C ASP A 186 6.33 -23.52 -5.33
N LEU A 187 5.27 -22.81 -4.94
CA LEU A 187 5.27 -21.35 -4.86
C LEU A 187 6.11 -20.89 -3.68
N LYS A 188 7.12 -20.06 -3.96
CA LYS A 188 7.98 -19.41 -2.98
C LYS A 188 7.55 -17.97 -2.78
N PHE A 189 7.75 -17.48 -1.57
CA PHE A 189 7.48 -16.09 -1.22
C PHE A 189 8.73 -15.44 -0.63
N ALA A 190 8.97 -14.20 -1.03
CA ALA A 190 9.96 -13.34 -0.40
C ALA A 190 9.35 -11.97 -0.12
N ILE A 191 9.84 -11.32 0.94
CA ILE A 191 9.52 -9.92 1.24
C ILE A 191 10.81 -9.10 1.15
N ILE A 192 10.73 -7.94 0.49
CA ILE A 192 11.76 -6.90 0.49
C ILE A 192 11.29 -5.77 1.41
N ASP A 193 12.04 -5.53 2.45
CA ASP A 193 11.96 -4.35 3.30
C ASP A 193 12.71 -3.21 2.60
N ILE A 194 11.99 -2.34 1.90
CA ILE A 194 12.57 -1.30 1.05
C ILE A 194 13.44 -0.33 1.86
N PRO A 195 12.96 0.23 3.01
CA PRO A 195 13.77 1.15 3.79
C PRO A 195 15.10 0.60 4.29
N ASN A 196 15.18 -0.67 4.62
CA ASN A 196 16.40 -1.30 5.14
C ASN A 196 17.15 -2.09 4.09
N ARG A 197 16.57 -2.30 2.90
CA ARG A 197 17.08 -3.16 1.82
C ARG A 197 17.30 -4.62 2.28
N ASP A 198 16.52 -5.04 3.28
CA ASP A 198 16.57 -6.40 3.80
C ASP A 198 15.61 -7.32 3.03
N VAL A 199 16.02 -8.58 2.87
CA VAL A 199 15.24 -9.59 2.15
C VAL A 199 14.93 -10.76 3.07
N ILE A 200 13.65 -11.08 3.21
CA ILE A 200 13.16 -12.26 3.92
C ILE A 200 12.75 -13.31 2.89
N MET A 201 13.63 -14.28 2.64
CA MET A 201 13.44 -15.32 1.63
C MET A 201 12.45 -16.43 2.03
N ASN A 202 12.20 -16.58 3.31
CA ASN A 202 11.35 -17.66 3.85
C ASN A 202 10.07 -17.09 4.43
N PHE A 203 9.46 -16.09 3.78
CA PHE A 203 8.14 -15.63 4.16
C PHE A 203 7.10 -16.69 3.72
N PRO A 204 6.08 -17.03 4.55
CA PRO A 204 5.75 -16.43 5.85
C PRO A 204 6.36 -17.17 7.06
N GLN A 205 7.25 -18.14 6.90
CA GLN A 205 7.86 -18.85 8.03
C GLN A 205 8.71 -17.91 8.90
N GLN A 206 9.31 -16.89 8.27
CA GLN A 206 9.94 -15.76 8.93
C GLN A 206 9.08 -14.51 8.70
N GLU A 207 8.65 -13.87 9.78
CA GLU A 207 7.87 -12.64 9.73
C GLU A 207 8.77 -11.42 9.49
N LEU A 208 8.22 -10.37 8.83
CA LEU A 208 8.87 -9.07 8.78
C LEU A 208 8.55 -8.30 10.07
N ILE A 209 9.58 -7.76 10.73
CA ILE A 209 9.44 -6.90 11.91
C ILE A 209 10.02 -5.53 11.60
N ILE A 210 9.14 -4.55 11.42
CA ILE A 210 9.49 -3.14 11.25
C ILE A 210 9.77 -2.57 12.64
N GLN A 211 11.04 -2.34 12.96
CA GLN A 211 11.47 -1.88 14.30
C GLN A 211 11.25 -0.39 14.50
N ASP A 212 11.44 0.39 13.44
CA ASP A 212 11.35 1.83 13.49
C ASP A 212 9.89 2.31 13.53
N LYS A 213 9.66 3.46 14.16
CA LYS A 213 8.38 4.15 14.09
C LYS A 213 8.07 4.47 12.63
N ILE A 214 6.87 4.11 12.20
CA ILE A 214 6.36 4.49 10.88
C ILE A 214 5.91 5.96 10.98
N GLU A 215 6.67 6.88 10.37
CA GLU A 215 6.37 8.31 10.42
C GLU A 215 5.21 8.69 9.49
N ASP A 216 5.12 8.03 8.33
CA ASP A 216 4.09 8.25 7.30
C ASP A 216 3.74 6.92 6.63
N VAL A 217 4.60 6.47 5.72
CA VAL A 217 4.46 5.18 5.02
C VAL A 217 5.75 4.38 5.10
N TYR A 218 5.61 3.06 5.01
CA TYR A 218 6.71 2.11 4.99
C TYR A 218 6.53 1.15 3.82
N ASP A 219 7.42 1.23 2.84
CA ASP A 219 7.30 0.47 1.60
C ASP A 219 7.83 -0.95 1.78
N VAL A 220 7.06 -1.91 1.30
CA VAL A 220 7.35 -3.33 1.33
C VAL A 220 6.96 -3.94 -0.01
N ILE A 221 7.77 -4.83 -0.55
CA ILE A 221 7.44 -5.59 -1.74
C ILE A 221 7.34 -7.07 -1.39
N LEU A 222 6.25 -7.71 -1.77
CA LEU A 222 6.09 -9.16 -1.68
C LEU A 222 6.22 -9.75 -3.09
N ILE A 223 7.04 -10.78 -3.21
CA ILE A 223 7.30 -11.51 -4.44
C ILE A 223 6.79 -12.93 -4.23
N ALA A 224 6.04 -13.46 -5.20
CA ALA A 224 5.63 -14.86 -5.25
C ALA A 224 5.97 -15.46 -6.60
N GLY A 225 6.50 -16.67 -6.61
CA GLY A 225 6.89 -17.35 -7.86
C GLY A 225 7.68 -18.62 -7.62
N ASP A 226 8.21 -19.20 -8.70
CA ASP A 226 9.25 -20.21 -8.57
C ASP A 226 10.55 -19.58 -8.02
N GLU A 227 11.45 -20.41 -7.53
CA GLU A 227 12.70 -19.96 -6.88
C GLU A 227 13.56 -19.08 -7.80
N SER A 228 13.63 -19.41 -9.08
CA SER A 228 14.45 -18.65 -10.05
C SER A 228 13.87 -17.26 -10.30
N TYR A 229 12.54 -17.15 -10.43
CA TYR A 229 11.85 -15.88 -10.57
C TYR A 229 12.01 -15.00 -9.33
N VAL A 230 11.82 -15.58 -8.14
CA VAL A 230 11.95 -14.83 -6.88
C VAL A 230 13.35 -14.25 -6.74
N LEU A 231 14.41 -15.06 -6.99
CA LEU A 231 15.79 -14.59 -6.93
C LEU A 231 16.08 -13.48 -7.96
N GLN A 232 15.64 -13.65 -9.20
CA GLN A 232 15.82 -12.64 -10.23
C GLN A 232 15.12 -11.33 -9.88
N MET A 233 13.86 -11.40 -9.42
CA MET A 233 13.10 -10.20 -9.05
C MET A 233 13.71 -9.45 -7.87
N ILE A 234 14.28 -10.14 -6.90
CA ILE A 234 15.01 -9.51 -5.80
C ILE A 234 16.18 -8.70 -6.33
N ASP A 235 17.02 -9.29 -7.20
CA ASP A 235 18.18 -8.60 -7.77
C ASP A 235 17.77 -7.38 -8.59
N ASP A 236 16.74 -7.52 -9.45
CA ASP A 236 16.23 -6.44 -10.31
C ASP A 236 15.67 -5.30 -9.47
N ILE A 237 14.83 -5.60 -8.48
CA ILE A 237 14.21 -4.59 -7.59
C ILE A 237 15.27 -3.87 -6.76
N LEU A 238 16.22 -4.59 -6.16
CA LEU A 238 17.26 -3.98 -5.35
C LEU A 238 18.23 -3.10 -6.17
N ALA A 239 18.40 -3.40 -7.47
CA ALA A 239 19.21 -2.58 -8.36
C ALA A 239 18.54 -1.21 -8.64
N ASP A 240 17.21 -1.15 -8.65
CA ASP A 240 16.44 0.07 -8.89
C ASP A 240 16.22 0.92 -7.64
N ILE A 241 16.55 0.41 -6.44
CA ILE A 241 16.42 1.16 -5.19
C ILE A 241 17.76 1.82 -4.85
N PRO A 242 17.82 3.16 -4.73
CA PRO A 242 19.02 3.85 -4.28
C PRO A 242 19.45 3.43 -2.88
N GLU A 243 20.76 3.30 -2.65
CA GLU A 243 21.31 2.99 -1.33
C GLU A 243 21.28 4.20 -0.40
N GLU A 244 21.48 5.41 -0.96
CA GLU A 244 21.59 6.65 -0.21
C GLU A 244 20.85 7.80 -0.88
N TYR A 245 20.45 8.79 -0.07
CA TYR A 245 20.00 10.06 -0.62
C TYR A 245 21.14 10.75 -1.37
N SER A 246 20.85 11.24 -2.56
CA SER A 246 21.83 12.02 -3.31
C SER A 246 21.20 13.12 -4.14
N LEU A 247 21.97 14.21 -4.35
CA LEU A 247 21.66 15.26 -5.31
C LEU A 247 22.78 15.31 -6.34
N GLY A 248 22.44 15.02 -7.59
CA GLY A 248 23.36 15.08 -8.73
C GLY A 248 23.75 16.52 -9.09
N GLN A 249 24.83 16.65 -9.83
CA GLN A 249 25.16 17.90 -10.50
C GLN A 249 24.18 18.12 -11.63
N ASN A 250 23.61 19.32 -11.75
CA ASN A 250 22.73 19.63 -12.89
C ASN A 250 23.46 19.47 -14.24
N TYR A 251 22.74 18.99 -15.23
CA TYR A 251 23.28 18.83 -16.58
C TYR A 251 22.29 19.36 -17.65
N PRO A 252 22.81 20.17 -18.59
CA PRO A 252 24.16 20.73 -18.69
C PRO A 252 24.50 21.72 -17.56
N ASN A 253 25.80 21.91 -17.28
CA ASN A 253 26.32 22.96 -16.42
C ASN A 253 27.69 23.42 -16.97
N PRO A 254 27.84 24.64 -17.50
CA PRO A 254 26.83 25.70 -17.57
C PRO A 254 25.62 25.37 -18.43
N PHE A 255 24.47 26.03 -18.17
CA PHE A 255 23.21 25.79 -18.89
C PHE A 255 22.58 27.07 -19.45
N ASN A 256 21.72 26.93 -20.48
CA ASN A 256 20.99 28.01 -21.14
C ASN A 256 19.69 27.52 -21.81
N PRO A 257 18.51 27.96 -21.39
CA PRO A 257 18.15 28.32 -20.02
C PRO A 257 17.74 27.08 -19.20
N THR A 258 17.76 25.89 -19.81
CA THR A 258 17.20 24.64 -19.26
C THR A 258 18.32 23.72 -18.78
N THR A 259 18.08 23.09 -17.63
CA THR A 259 18.95 22.06 -17.07
C THR A 259 18.15 21.00 -16.35
N LYS A 260 18.68 19.78 -16.29
CA LYS A 260 18.12 18.67 -15.50
C LYS A 260 18.88 18.52 -14.20
N ILE A 261 18.18 18.15 -13.16
CA ILE A 261 18.71 17.90 -11.81
C ILE A 261 18.25 16.50 -11.43
N ASP A 262 19.19 15.58 -11.30
CA ASP A 262 18.95 14.21 -10.88
C ASP A 262 19.15 14.09 -9.37
N PHE A 263 18.31 13.30 -8.73
CA PHE A 263 18.44 12.97 -7.31
C PHE A 263 17.92 11.57 -7.03
N ALA A 264 18.35 11.01 -5.90
CA ALA A 264 17.98 9.68 -5.49
C ALA A 264 17.39 9.68 -4.07
N LEU A 265 16.34 8.88 -3.88
CA LEU A 265 15.60 8.71 -2.64
C LEU A 265 15.58 7.22 -2.26
N PRO A 266 16.24 6.79 -1.19
CA PRO A 266 16.18 5.40 -0.75
C PRO A 266 14.85 5.03 -0.07
N ARG A 267 14.04 6.02 0.32
CA ARG A 267 12.75 5.83 1.01
C ARG A 267 11.73 6.84 0.55
N THR A 268 10.47 6.42 0.50
CA THR A 268 9.32 7.31 0.28
C THR A 268 9.22 8.35 1.40
N GLY A 269 8.87 9.57 1.07
CA GLY A 269 8.65 10.64 2.04
C GLY A 269 8.59 12.03 1.43
N ASP A 270 8.46 13.04 2.30
CA ASP A 270 8.39 14.42 1.89
C ASP A 270 9.74 14.94 1.39
N VAL A 271 9.72 15.51 0.19
CA VAL A 271 10.90 16.01 -0.51
C VAL A 271 10.68 17.44 -0.98
N SER A 272 11.69 18.26 -0.83
CA SER A 272 11.72 19.60 -1.44
C SER A 272 13.00 19.81 -2.23
N LEU A 273 12.85 20.36 -3.45
CA LEU A 273 13.97 20.82 -4.29
C LEU A 273 13.76 22.29 -4.61
N VAL A 274 14.67 23.13 -4.10
CA VAL A 274 14.56 24.58 -4.14
C VAL A 274 15.79 25.19 -4.80
N ILE A 275 15.59 26.22 -5.64
CA ILE A 275 16.66 27.01 -6.26
C ILE A 275 16.85 28.29 -5.50
N TYR A 276 18.12 28.61 -5.19
CA TYR A 276 18.56 29.84 -4.53
C TYR A 276 19.52 30.63 -5.41
N ASN A 277 19.54 31.95 -5.26
CA ASN A 277 20.56 32.82 -5.83
C ASN A 277 21.81 32.89 -4.93
N LEU A 278 22.82 33.65 -5.38
CA LEU A 278 24.08 33.82 -4.65
C LEU A 278 23.90 34.50 -3.26
N MET A 279 22.84 35.28 -3.08
CA MET A 279 22.50 35.92 -1.80
C MET A 279 21.70 35.02 -0.85
N GLY A 280 21.45 33.73 -1.22
CA GLY A 280 20.66 32.79 -0.44
C GLY A 280 19.16 33.04 -0.50
N GLN A 281 18.67 33.90 -1.40
CA GLN A 281 17.26 34.15 -1.57
C GLN A 281 16.67 33.03 -2.45
N GLN A 282 15.49 32.53 -2.06
CA GLN A 282 14.75 31.55 -2.83
C GLN A 282 14.30 32.16 -4.16
N VAL A 283 14.65 31.48 -5.26
CA VAL A 283 14.29 31.85 -6.61
C VAL A 283 13.06 31.06 -7.08
N ARG A 284 13.07 29.75 -6.82
CA ARG A 284 11.97 28.86 -7.23
C ARG A 284 11.96 27.59 -6.39
N THR A 285 10.78 27.14 -6.03
CA THR A 285 10.53 25.77 -5.58
C THR A 285 10.20 24.92 -6.81
N LEU A 286 11.07 23.98 -7.14
CA LEU A 286 10.84 23.02 -8.24
C LEU A 286 9.93 21.87 -7.80
N LEU A 287 10.05 21.46 -6.55
CA LEU A 287 9.35 20.33 -5.94
C LEU A 287 9.12 20.59 -4.46
N ALA A 288 7.92 20.30 -3.96
CA ALA A 288 7.58 20.24 -2.52
C ALA A 288 6.37 19.31 -2.38
N LYS A 289 6.60 18.00 -2.27
CA LYS A 289 5.56 16.98 -2.14
C LYS A 289 6.13 15.67 -1.62
N ASN A 290 5.26 14.76 -1.23
CA ASN A 290 5.62 13.38 -0.99
C ASN A 290 6.05 12.71 -2.30
N MET A 291 7.13 11.94 -2.27
CA MET A 291 7.69 11.20 -3.41
C MET A 291 8.09 9.80 -2.98
N GLU A 292 7.87 8.86 -3.87
CA GLU A 292 8.30 7.48 -3.70
C GLU A 292 9.83 7.36 -3.77
N TYR A 293 10.37 6.27 -3.20
CA TYR A 293 11.77 5.91 -3.37
C TYR A 293 12.13 5.76 -4.86
N GLY A 294 13.41 5.82 -5.19
CA GLY A 294 13.89 5.65 -6.56
C GLY A 294 14.76 6.80 -7.06
N PHE A 295 15.10 6.75 -8.34
CA PHE A 295 15.86 7.77 -9.05
C PHE A 295 14.92 8.75 -9.75
N HIS A 296 15.14 10.04 -9.55
CA HIS A 296 14.26 11.09 -10.04
C HIS A 296 15.03 12.16 -10.83
N THR A 297 14.36 12.75 -11.80
CA THR A 297 14.88 13.87 -12.60
C THR A 297 13.87 15.00 -12.64
N ILE A 298 14.31 16.21 -12.29
CA ILE A 298 13.52 17.43 -12.40
C ILE A 298 14.21 18.42 -13.37
N THR A 299 13.42 19.05 -14.20
CA THR A 299 13.92 20.07 -15.14
C THR A 299 13.65 21.47 -14.60
N TRP A 300 14.70 22.33 -14.57
CA TRP A 300 14.57 23.77 -14.35
C TRP A 300 14.80 24.51 -15.68
N ASN A 301 13.86 25.37 -16.03
CA ASN A 301 13.84 26.14 -17.28
C ASN A 301 14.35 27.59 -17.12
N GLY A 302 15.06 27.90 -16.02
CA GLY A 302 15.62 29.23 -15.79
C GLY A 302 14.58 30.30 -15.45
N LEU A 303 13.39 29.93 -14.97
CA LEU A 303 12.35 30.87 -14.53
C LEU A 303 12.29 30.96 -13.01
N ASP A 304 11.97 32.15 -12.49
CA ASP A 304 11.68 32.38 -11.08
C ASP A 304 10.28 31.88 -10.70
N GLN A 305 9.88 32.02 -9.42
CA GLN A 305 8.57 31.60 -8.92
C GLN A 305 7.40 32.32 -9.60
N SER A 306 7.64 33.51 -10.15
CA SER A 306 6.65 34.32 -10.89
C SER A 306 6.65 34.03 -12.39
N GLY A 307 7.43 33.05 -12.86
CA GLY A 307 7.55 32.68 -14.28
C GLY A 307 8.42 33.64 -15.12
N ARG A 308 9.18 34.53 -14.50
CA ARG A 308 10.08 35.46 -15.19
C ARG A 308 11.46 34.84 -15.37
N PRO A 309 12.13 35.06 -16.52
CA PRO A 309 13.49 34.60 -16.75
C PRO A 309 14.48 35.20 -15.74
N VAL A 310 15.28 34.35 -15.12
CA VAL A 310 16.34 34.81 -14.22
C VAL A 310 17.57 35.28 -15.01
N SER A 311 18.47 36.06 -14.38
CA SER A 311 19.68 36.56 -15.00
C SER A 311 20.77 35.50 -15.10
N SER A 312 21.75 35.68 -16.04
CA SER A 312 22.98 34.88 -15.99
C SER A 312 23.67 35.03 -14.65
N GLY A 313 24.20 33.94 -14.10
CA GLY A 313 24.84 33.95 -12.81
C GLY A 313 24.91 32.59 -12.15
N VAL A 314 25.34 32.61 -10.89
CA VAL A 314 25.45 31.43 -10.03
C VAL A 314 24.16 31.23 -9.26
N TYR A 315 23.68 30.00 -9.30
CA TYR A 315 22.52 29.50 -8.55
C TYR A 315 22.90 28.26 -7.76
N PHE A 316 22.05 27.89 -6.83
CA PHE A 316 22.22 26.69 -6.02
C PHE A 316 20.91 25.90 -6.02
N SER A 317 20.98 24.62 -6.33
CA SER A 317 19.88 23.68 -6.05
C SER A 317 20.10 23.07 -4.67
N GLU A 318 19.06 23.02 -3.86
CA GLU A 318 19.06 22.38 -2.56
C GLU A 318 17.97 21.32 -2.48
N LEU A 319 18.36 20.08 -2.23
CA LEU A 319 17.48 18.97 -1.94
C LEU A 319 17.38 18.79 -0.42
N ARG A 320 16.14 18.65 0.05
CA ARG A 320 15.84 18.25 1.44
C ARG A 320 14.87 17.07 1.41
N ALA A 321 15.21 16.01 2.14
CA ALA A 321 14.37 14.83 2.33
C ALA A 321 14.67 14.27 3.72
N ARG A 322 13.67 14.22 4.61
CA ARG A 322 13.87 13.86 6.03
C ARG A 322 15.01 14.68 6.67
N SER A 323 16.02 14.01 7.24
CA SER A 323 17.24 14.67 7.80
C SER A 323 18.31 14.99 6.75
N PHE A 324 18.14 14.50 5.50
CA PHE A 324 19.11 14.75 4.44
C PHE A 324 18.98 16.16 3.87
N ARG A 325 20.12 16.80 3.66
CA ARG A 325 20.21 18.10 2.99
C ARG A 325 21.49 18.16 2.18
N GLN A 326 21.36 18.44 0.88
CA GLN A 326 22.51 18.64 0.00
C GLN A 326 22.27 19.81 -0.95
N THR A 327 23.37 20.54 -1.26
CA THR A 327 23.34 21.71 -2.16
C THR A 327 24.36 21.53 -3.29
N LYS A 328 23.99 21.87 -4.51
CA LYS A 328 24.86 21.88 -5.70
C LYS A 328 24.87 23.25 -6.34
N LYS A 329 26.06 23.68 -6.80
CA LYS A 329 26.25 24.95 -7.51
C LYS A 329 25.93 24.77 -9.00
N MET A 330 25.21 25.72 -9.58
CA MET A 330 24.83 25.75 -10.99
C MET A 330 25.25 27.08 -11.60
N LEU A 331 25.68 27.05 -12.88
CA LEU A 331 26.06 28.27 -13.62
C LEU A 331 25.11 28.43 -14.83
N MET A 332 24.33 29.52 -14.81
CA MET A 332 23.46 29.88 -15.92
C MET A 332 24.14 30.91 -16.81
N LEU A 333 24.15 30.65 -18.12
CA LEU A 333 24.60 31.55 -19.15
C LEU A 333 23.42 31.88 -20.10
N LYS A 334 23.30 33.13 -20.48
CA LYS A 334 22.37 33.57 -21.53
C LYS A 334 23.11 33.78 -22.83
#